data_c874d47941f5f5bd1b0c71c03321d1db
#
_entry.id   c874d47941f5f5bd1b0c71c03321d1db
#
_cell.length_a   1.000
_cell.length_b   1.000
_cell.length_c   1.000
_cell.angle_alpha   90.00
_cell.angle_beta   90.00
_cell.angle_gamma   90.00
#
_symmetry.space_group_name_H-M   'P 1'
#
loop_
_entity.id
_entity.type
_entity.pdbx_description
1 polymer ?
#
loop_
_entity_poly.entity_id
_entity_poly.type
_entity_poly.pdbx_seq_one_letter_code
_entity_poly.pdbx_strand_id
1 'polypeptide(L)'
;MANNIETCTVKEFRQTLLWPVQLITDASQGKIQRPWDILKNISDTPWREIEDDFSMAAQCLSELRYQEFVTFMPYAQRFLYGEGKHGKEAGGYGESPIHIFTRNDVTQVRITLTHDTAPILLKVAHIELYFFYDIDIAFLALEVTGKDIQLKHAMDTLYRLGRTYPNYWEESGDAGHCAKSIEWLDSNNQVLSSSDYQDKTRYLAFVKDNHVPCVSLHWEFLMRPLVQHYSSQVGEIRYREIEYQRMPLMGYFAFESITELTRGDLIRLGLVTQPWDSNSLPFTEDFLADFEKKYCYDRYWDNQKIDPWSTTRIMCTGQNFVVVGSQQHRVFTNNKTGIKNNYQNQYFLLFLIAHFQKAALLMLSDRMVQAISRLNLESEQSIKSFRQNIRNVMGVFLRFTHRYWFESISDQAVSKDLFNMMHKQLGTADLFEKTRRRIMDMAEYLEGEEIKRQADTVVRLTVVTIFGLIGTMTSGILGMNIFDFTQISTSSKLLYFMGIFIPVSALTFYTVIKSRRLSLFLDALSNENAGLKYKLSKLKKVWFGKVED
;
A
#
# COMPACT_ATOMS: atom_id res chain seq x y z
N MET A 1 42.34 24.78 -3.51
CA MET A 1 41.03 25.42 -3.32
C MET A 1 40.42 24.78 -2.08
N ALA A 2 40.03 25.59 -1.11
CA ALA A 2 39.45 25.07 0.13
C ALA A 2 38.22 24.22 -0.18
N ASN A 3 38.03 23.15 0.60
CA ASN A 3 36.93 22.20 0.43
C ASN A 3 35.62 23.00 0.67
N ASN A 4 34.90 23.35 -0.38
CA ASN A 4 33.74 24.25 -0.36
C ASN A 4 32.64 23.81 0.59
N ILE A 5 32.56 22.47 0.84
CA ILE A 5 31.55 21.85 1.69
C ILE A 5 31.69 22.21 3.18
N GLU A 6 32.91 22.58 3.64
CA GLU A 6 33.18 22.95 5.03
C GLU A 6 32.95 24.45 5.29
N THR A 7 33.00 25.27 4.26
CA THR A 7 32.85 26.74 4.37
C THR A 7 31.44 27.19 4.01
N CYS A 8 30.72 26.45 3.18
CA CYS A 8 29.36 26.78 2.75
C CYS A 8 28.36 26.59 3.88
N THR A 9 27.52 27.59 4.11
CA THR A 9 26.49 27.59 5.17
C THR A 9 25.08 27.56 4.57
N VAL A 10 24.26 26.65 5.05
CA VAL A 10 22.83 26.59 4.77
C VAL A 10 22.11 27.52 5.73
N LYS A 11 21.52 28.57 5.22
CA LYS A 11 20.84 29.62 6.01
C LYS A 11 19.53 29.11 6.61
N GLU A 12 18.78 28.33 5.85
CA GLU A 12 17.61 27.61 6.35
C GLU A 12 17.63 26.19 5.80
N PHE A 13 17.58 25.24 6.71
CA PHE A 13 17.48 23.81 6.46
C PHE A 13 16.16 23.29 6.98
N ARG A 14 15.47 22.48 6.16
CA ARG A 14 14.32 21.71 6.57
C ARG A 14 14.43 20.30 6.05
N GLN A 15 14.03 19.35 6.86
CA GLN A 15 13.90 17.96 6.47
C GLN A 15 12.57 17.42 6.94
N THR A 16 11.76 16.92 6.00
CA THR A 16 10.53 16.21 6.29
C THR A 16 10.76 14.73 6.04
N LEU A 17 10.50 13.90 7.02
CA LEU A 17 10.53 12.44 6.92
C LEU A 17 9.10 11.94 6.81
N LEU A 18 8.89 10.92 5.99
CA LEU A 18 7.60 10.28 5.79
C LEU A 18 7.76 8.76 5.92
N TRP A 19 7.30 8.20 7.03
CA TRP A 19 7.46 6.77 7.32
C TRP A 19 6.18 5.99 7.09
N PRO A 20 6.06 5.23 5.97
CA PRO A 20 4.93 4.34 5.74
C PRO A 20 5.04 3.07 6.59
N VAL A 21 3.97 2.76 7.30
CA VAL A 21 3.85 1.52 8.07
C VAL A 21 2.54 0.82 7.75
N GLN A 22 2.55 -0.51 7.74
CA GLN A 22 1.34 -1.31 7.63
C GLN A 22 0.77 -1.58 9.02
N LEU A 23 -0.51 -1.31 9.19
CA LEU A 23 -1.25 -1.68 10.37
C LEU A 23 -1.64 -3.15 10.29
N ILE A 24 -1.43 -3.88 11.37
CA ILE A 24 -1.79 -5.28 11.49
C ILE A 24 -3.17 -5.33 12.13
N THR A 25 -4.17 -5.61 11.30
CA THR A 25 -5.54 -5.80 11.74
C THR A 25 -5.81 -7.27 11.97
N ASP A 26 -6.52 -7.59 13.05
CA ASP A 26 -6.90 -8.96 13.35
C ASP A 26 -8.05 -9.37 12.42
N ALA A 27 -7.72 -10.11 11.36
CA ALA A 27 -8.67 -10.55 10.34
C ALA A 27 -9.77 -11.48 10.90
N SER A 28 -9.61 -11.97 12.16
CA SER A 28 -10.53 -12.88 12.80
C SER A 28 -11.87 -12.25 13.22
N GLN A 29 -11.92 -10.91 13.34
CA GLN A 29 -13.10 -10.22 13.87
C GLN A 29 -14.07 -9.70 12.82
N GLY A 30 -13.76 -9.76 11.52
CA GLY A 30 -14.66 -9.37 10.42
C GLY A 30 -15.13 -7.90 10.44
N LYS A 31 -14.65 -7.09 11.37
CA LYS A 31 -14.96 -5.66 11.49
C LYS A 31 -13.84 -4.83 10.87
N ILE A 32 -14.22 -3.80 10.15
CA ILE A 32 -13.30 -2.75 9.75
C ILE A 32 -12.76 -2.16 11.05
N GLN A 33 -11.48 -2.41 11.34
CA GLN A 33 -10.82 -1.78 12.47
C GLN A 33 -10.61 -0.31 12.11
N ARG A 34 -11.02 0.58 13.01
CA ARG A 34 -10.80 2.02 12.93
C ARG A 34 -9.67 2.37 13.90
N PRO A 35 -8.40 2.32 13.46
CA PRO A 35 -7.28 2.54 14.36
C PRO A 35 -7.31 3.93 15.00
N TRP A 36 -7.87 4.92 14.31
CA TRP A 36 -8.07 6.27 14.85
C TRP A 36 -9.05 6.30 16.03
N ASP A 37 -10.12 5.50 16.03
CA ASP A 37 -11.06 5.41 17.16
C ASP A 37 -10.40 4.74 18.36
N ILE A 38 -9.58 3.72 18.14
CA ILE A 38 -8.78 3.08 19.18
C ILE A 38 -7.83 4.11 19.78
N LEU A 39 -7.10 4.85 18.94
CA LEU A 39 -6.14 5.85 19.39
C LEU A 39 -6.80 6.98 20.21
N LYS A 40 -8.00 7.43 19.83
CA LYS A 40 -8.79 8.43 20.58
C LYS A 40 -9.19 7.96 21.97
N ASN A 41 -9.46 6.66 22.12
CA ASN A 41 -9.95 6.09 23.38
C ASN A 41 -8.84 5.77 24.40
N ILE A 42 -7.56 5.87 24.00
CA ILE A 42 -6.43 5.66 24.92
C ILE A 42 -6.22 6.92 25.76
N SER A 43 -6.40 6.80 27.08
CA SER A 43 -6.41 7.93 28.02
C SER A 43 -5.08 8.71 28.10
N ASP A 44 -3.94 8.03 27.94
CA ASP A 44 -2.60 8.61 28.11
C ASP A 44 -1.83 8.71 26.79
N THR A 45 -2.53 8.90 25.68
CA THR A 45 -1.87 9.08 24.38
C THR A 45 -1.35 10.52 24.22
N PRO A 46 -0.11 10.71 23.70
CA PRO A 46 0.39 12.03 23.34
C PRO A 46 -0.26 12.56 22.06
N TRP A 47 -0.99 11.73 21.33
CA TRP A 47 -1.62 12.05 20.08
C TRP A 47 -2.96 12.73 20.25
N ARG A 48 -3.17 13.81 19.51
CA ARG A 48 -4.45 14.53 19.44
C ARG A 48 -4.88 14.63 17.99
N GLU A 49 -6.14 14.30 17.71
CA GLU A 49 -6.68 14.47 16.37
C GLU A 49 -6.72 15.97 16.02
N ILE A 50 -6.30 16.28 14.81
CA ILE A 50 -6.43 17.62 14.23
C ILE A 50 -7.86 17.74 13.72
N GLU A 51 -8.63 18.67 14.27
CA GLU A 51 -9.92 19.02 13.71
C GLU A 51 -9.73 19.65 12.33
N ASP A 52 -10.54 19.22 11.37
CA ASP A 52 -10.47 19.71 10.00
C ASP A 52 -10.84 21.22 9.97
N ASP A 53 -9.91 22.06 9.46
CA ASP A 53 -10.13 23.50 9.29
C ASP A 53 -11.39 23.82 8.48
N PHE A 54 -11.81 22.91 7.61
CA PHE A 54 -13.03 23.04 6.81
C PHE A 54 -14.32 22.76 7.60
N SER A 55 -14.22 22.14 8.77
CA SER A 55 -15.34 21.93 9.70
C SER A 55 -15.62 23.15 10.59
N MET A 56 -14.66 24.07 10.70
CA MET A 56 -14.78 25.30 11.47
C MET A 56 -15.63 26.36 10.76
N ALA A 57 -15.91 27.48 11.45
CA ALA A 57 -16.61 28.60 10.83
C ALA A 57 -15.80 29.17 9.67
N ALA A 58 -16.47 29.60 8.57
CA ALA A 58 -15.84 30.10 7.35
C ALA A 58 -14.81 31.21 7.58
N GLN A 59 -14.91 31.94 8.68
CA GLN A 59 -13.98 32.98 9.09
C GLN A 59 -12.62 32.45 9.59
N CYS A 60 -12.55 31.14 9.93
CA CYS A 60 -11.33 30.50 10.44
C CYS A 60 -10.49 29.87 9.33
N LEU A 61 -11.04 29.71 8.11
CA LEU A 61 -10.30 29.17 6.97
C LEU A 61 -9.25 30.18 6.50
N SER A 62 -7.96 29.81 6.63
CA SER A 62 -6.87 30.69 6.20
C SER A 62 -6.79 30.80 4.67
N GLU A 63 -6.36 31.94 4.16
CA GLU A 63 -6.11 32.16 2.72
C GLU A 63 -5.10 31.13 2.15
N LEU A 64 -4.12 30.74 2.95
CA LEU A 64 -3.13 29.72 2.57
C LEU A 64 -3.77 28.35 2.37
N ARG A 65 -4.68 27.95 3.26
CA ARG A 65 -5.41 26.69 3.16
C ARG A 65 -6.35 26.66 1.96
N TYR A 66 -6.98 27.82 1.67
CA TYR A 66 -7.78 27.97 0.45
C TYR A 66 -6.93 27.83 -0.81
N GLN A 67 -5.76 28.46 -0.88
CA GLN A 67 -4.83 28.33 -2.01
C GLN A 67 -4.36 26.89 -2.21
N GLU A 68 -4.07 26.18 -1.13
CA GLU A 68 -3.73 24.77 -1.17
C GLU A 68 -4.89 23.93 -1.73
N PHE A 69 -6.09 24.15 -1.20
CA PHE A 69 -7.30 23.42 -1.63
C PHE A 69 -7.58 23.57 -3.13
N VAL A 70 -7.56 24.79 -3.67
CA VAL A 70 -7.87 25.05 -5.09
C VAL A 70 -6.79 24.57 -6.06
N THR A 71 -5.62 24.18 -5.56
CA THR A 71 -4.55 23.60 -6.39
C THR A 71 -4.92 22.21 -6.89
N PHE A 72 -5.73 21.47 -6.14
CA PHE A 72 -6.05 20.08 -6.41
C PHE A 72 -7.36 19.94 -7.20
N MET A 73 -7.44 18.90 -8.02
CA MET A 73 -8.67 18.51 -8.72
C MET A 73 -9.76 18.06 -7.73
N PRO A 74 -11.06 18.17 -8.07
CA PRO A 74 -12.16 17.89 -7.14
C PRO A 74 -12.12 16.51 -6.47
N TYR A 75 -11.67 15.48 -7.18
CA TYR A 75 -11.54 14.13 -6.60
C TYR A 75 -10.36 14.03 -5.62
N ALA A 76 -9.24 14.75 -5.88
CA ALA A 76 -8.13 14.82 -4.96
C ALA A 76 -8.48 15.69 -3.73
N GLN A 77 -9.27 16.76 -3.93
CA GLN A 77 -9.80 17.56 -2.80
C GLN A 77 -10.64 16.70 -1.87
N ARG A 78 -11.53 15.86 -2.42
CA ARG A 78 -12.34 14.93 -1.62
C ARG A 78 -11.49 13.92 -0.85
N PHE A 79 -10.40 13.46 -1.44
CA PHE A 79 -9.47 12.57 -0.75
C PHE A 79 -8.71 13.28 0.38
N LEU A 80 -8.21 14.49 0.14
CA LEU A 80 -7.38 15.22 1.12
C LEU A 80 -8.20 15.83 2.26
N TYR A 81 -9.40 16.34 1.93
CA TYR A 81 -10.18 17.20 2.85
C TYR A 81 -11.57 16.64 3.15
N GLY A 82 -11.93 15.50 2.59
CA GLY A 82 -13.26 14.92 2.78
C GLY A 82 -14.37 15.67 2.02
N GLU A 83 -15.61 15.39 2.37
CA GLU A 83 -16.80 16.03 1.80
C GLU A 83 -17.40 17.04 2.78
N GLY A 84 -17.85 18.18 2.26
CA GLY A 84 -18.57 19.18 3.04
C GLY A 84 -19.92 18.65 3.57
N LYS A 85 -20.56 19.43 4.44
CA LYS A 85 -21.82 19.06 5.11
C LYS A 85 -22.90 18.56 4.12
N HIS A 86 -23.11 19.26 3.02
CA HIS A 86 -24.10 18.88 2.00
C HIS A 86 -23.76 17.57 1.27
N GLY A 87 -22.48 17.28 1.05
CA GLY A 87 -22.06 16.01 0.45
C GLY A 87 -22.34 14.83 1.38
N LYS A 88 -22.11 14.99 2.69
CA LYS A 88 -22.44 13.98 3.71
C LYS A 88 -23.94 13.72 3.81
N GLU A 89 -24.77 14.77 3.76
CA GLU A 89 -26.23 14.68 3.78
C GLU A 89 -26.80 14.02 2.52
N ALA A 90 -26.17 14.21 1.36
CA ALA A 90 -26.58 13.61 0.09
C ALA A 90 -26.15 12.14 -0.10
N GLY A 91 -25.62 11.49 0.94
CA GLY A 91 -25.15 10.10 0.85
C GLY A 91 -23.79 9.95 0.18
N GLY A 92 -22.93 10.96 0.32
CA GLY A 92 -21.57 10.98 -0.21
C GLY A 92 -20.63 9.92 0.39
N TYR A 93 -19.31 10.14 0.32
CA TYR A 93 -18.30 9.16 0.74
C TYR A 93 -18.33 8.76 2.23
N GLY A 94 -19.18 9.40 3.05
CA GLY A 94 -19.36 9.10 4.47
C GLY A 94 -18.26 9.70 5.34
N GLU A 95 -17.37 8.87 5.90
CA GLU A 95 -16.29 9.33 6.78
C GLU A 95 -15.17 10.01 6.03
N SER A 96 -14.39 10.85 6.74
CA SER A 96 -13.19 11.48 6.19
C SER A 96 -12.22 10.41 5.68
N PRO A 97 -11.69 10.56 4.46
CA PRO A 97 -10.74 9.60 3.91
C PRO A 97 -9.41 9.55 4.68
N ILE A 98 -9.05 10.64 5.35
CA ILE A 98 -7.81 10.78 6.12
C ILE A 98 -8.13 11.28 7.52
N HIS A 99 -7.55 10.66 8.53
CA HIS A 99 -7.55 11.11 9.92
C HIS A 99 -6.12 11.47 10.32
N ILE A 100 -5.93 12.68 10.81
CA ILE A 100 -4.60 13.23 11.13
C ILE A 100 -4.53 13.46 12.64
N PHE A 101 -3.47 12.95 13.25
CA PHE A 101 -3.16 13.17 14.65
C PHE A 101 -1.83 13.89 14.77
N THR A 102 -1.70 14.80 15.72
CA THR A 102 -0.47 15.50 16.05
C THR A 102 -0.03 15.22 17.47
N ARG A 103 1.28 15.29 17.72
CA ARG A 103 1.86 15.26 19.06
C ARG A 103 2.81 16.45 19.24
N ASN A 104 2.78 17.07 20.40
CA ASN A 104 3.47 18.32 20.69
C ASN A 104 4.44 18.21 21.89
N ASP A 105 4.61 17.03 22.45
CA ASP A 105 5.51 16.78 23.59
C ASP A 105 7.00 16.84 23.20
N VAL A 106 7.31 16.57 21.92
CA VAL A 106 8.66 16.65 21.37
C VAL A 106 8.84 17.98 20.63
N THR A 107 9.76 18.81 21.10
CA THR A 107 9.97 20.16 20.52
C THR A 107 11.28 20.30 19.78
N GLN A 108 12.28 19.48 20.11
CA GLN A 108 13.61 19.52 19.52
C GLN A 108 14.19 18.12 19.35
N VAL A 109 15.16 18.01 18.46
CA VAL A 109 15.99 16.82 18.27
C VAL A 109 17.47 17.22 18.37
N ARG A 110 18.22 16.48 19.18
CA ARG A 110 19.68 16.59 19.27
C ARG A 110 20.30 15.42 18.51
N ILE A 111 21.15 15.75 17.52
CA ILE A 111 21.75 14.75 16.64
C ILE A 111 23.27 14.86 16.76
N THR A 112 23.92 13.78 17.15
CA THR A 112 25.38 13.63 17.06
C THR A 112 25.66 12.75 15.84
N LEU A 113 26.27 13.34 14.81
CA LEU A 113 26.48 12.66 13.52
C LEU A 113 27.58 11.61 13.61
N THR A 114 28.75 12.01 14.11
CA THR A 114 29.95 11.17 14.30
C THR A 114 30.60 11.46 15.65
N HIS A 115 31.65 10.72 16.02
CA HIS A 115 32.38 10.94 17.28
C HIS A 115 33.02 12.32 17.38
N ASP A 116 33.44 12.88 16.24
CA ASP A 116 34.22 14.13 16.17
C ASP A 116 33.34 15.37 15.93
N THR A 117 32.01 15.19 15.80
CA THR A 117 31.09 16.29 15.54
C THR A 117 30.37 16.74 16.81
N ALA A 118 30.30 18.06 17.00
CA ALA A 118 29.44 18.63 18.04
C ALA A 118 27.97 18.28 17.76
N PRO A 119 27.16 18.05 18.79
CA PRO A 119 25.73 17.81 18.61
C PRO A 119 25.02 18.96 17.91
N ILE A 120 24.20 18.64 16.94
CA ILE A 120 23.36 19.60 16.22
C ILE A 120 21.98 19.58 16.85
N LEU A 121 21.47 20.77 17.19
CA LEU A 121 20.13 20.94 17.74
C LEU A 121 19.22 21.47 16.63
N LEU A 122 18.18 20.70 16.29
CA LEU A 122 17.15 21.11 15.33
C LEU A 122 15.81 21.24 16.05
N LYS A 123 15.02 22.21 15.61
CA LYS A 123 13.65 22.38 16.08
C LYS A 123 12.75 21.38 15.36
N VAL A 124 11.89 20.69 16.09
CA VAL A 124 10.79 19.89 15.53
C VAL A 124 9.65 20.86 15.17
N ALA A 125 9.27 20.92 13.92
CA ALA A 125 8.20 21.79 13.44
C ALA A 125 6.83 21.16 13.69
N HIS A 126 6.66 19.89 13.32
CA HIS A 126 5.48 19.08 13.61
C HIS A 126 5.81 17.59 13.57
N ILE A 127 4.99 16.81 14.26
CA ILE A 127 4.95 15.34 14.18
C ILE A 127 3.50 14.96 14.00
N GLU A 128 3.19 14.28 12.91
CA GLU A 128 1.83 13.93 12.53
C GLU A 128 1.73 12.45 12.15
N LEU A 129 0.59 11.85 12.47
CA LEU A 129 0.25 10.48 12.14
C LEU A 129 -1.01 10.48 11.26
N TYR A 130 -0.87 9.99 10.05
CA TYR A 130 -1.93 9.93 9.05
C TYR A 130 -2.50 8.52 8.99
N PHE A 131 -3.80 8.37 9.17
CA PHE A 131 -4.55 7.13 8.93
C PHE A 131 -5.44 7.30 7.72
N PHE A 132 -5.56 6.24 6.92
CA PHE A 132 -6.36 6.24 5.71
C PHE A 132 -7.56 5.30 5.85
N TYR A 133 -8.74 5.79 5.48
CA TYR A 133 -9.97 5.01 5.54
C TYR A 133 -9.89 3.82 4.55
N ASP A 134 -10.32 2.64 4.97
CA ASP A 134 -10.32 1.40 4.19
C ASP A 134 -8.95 0.83 3.80
N ILE A 135 -7.85 1.49 4.13
CA ILE A 135 -6.49 1.04 3.79
C ILE A 135 -5.68 0.93 5.09
N ASP A 136 -5.19 -0.27 5.39
CA ASP A 136 -4.46 -0.53 6.65
C ASP A 136 -3.01 -0.05 6.56
N ILE A 137 -2.86 1.24 6.33
CA ILE A 137 -1.58 1.95 6.28
C ILE A 137 -1.68 3.18 7.16
N ALA A 138 -0.60 3.48 7.85
CA ALA A 138 -0.40 4.77 8.49
C ALA A 138 0.93 5.38 8.04
N PHE A 139 1.01 6.71 8.09
CA PHE A 139 2.24 7.44 7.86
C PHE A 139 2.59 8.27 9.08
N LEU A 140 3.82 8.13 9.56
CA LEU A 140 4.40 9.10 10.47
C LEU A 140 5.11 10.15 9.62
N ALA A 141 4.69 11.41 9.73
CA ALA A 141 5.35 12.57 9.15
C ALA A 141 6.05 13.37 10.26
N LEU A 142 7.30 13.70 10.04
CA LEU A 142 8.12 14.48 10.96
C LEU A 142 8.85 15.56 10.18
N GLU A 143 8.68 16.83 10.55
CA GLU A 143 9.49 17.92 10.00
C GLU A 143 10.42 18.50 11.06
N VAL A 144 11.71 18.58 10.72
CA VAL A 144 12.74 19.26 11.51
C VAL A 144 13.31 20.45 10.75
N THR A 145 13.70 21.49 11.49
CA THR A 145 14.22 22.71 10.89
C THR A 145 15.42 23.25 11.68
N GLY A 146 16.37 23.83 10.94
CA GLY A 146 17.55 24.46 11.49
C GLY A 146 17.99 25.68 10.69
N LYS A 147 18.81 26.51 11.27
CA LYS A 147 19.37 27.73 10.63
C LYS A 147 20.87 27.74 10.79
N ASP A 148 21.53 28.38 9.80
CA ASP A 148 22.98 28.62 9.79
C ASP A 148 23.81 27.35 10.07
N ILE A 149 23.45 26.25 9.39
CA ILE A 149 24.12 24.94 9.51
C ILE A 149 25.14 24.81 8.38
N GLN A 150 26.34 24.31 8.67
CA GLN A 150 27.32 23.98 7.63
C GLN A 150 26.73 22.96 6.64
N LEU A 151 26.99 23.13 5.36
CA LEU A 151 26.47 22.26 4.30
C LEU A 151 26.79 20.79 4.58
N LYS A 152 28.02 20.49 4.99
CA LYS A 152 28.45 19.14 5.38
C LYS A 152 27.53 18.52 6.43
N HIS A 153 27.23 19.25 7.48
CA HIS A 153 26.37 18.78 8.57
C HIS A 153 24.90 18.65 8.13
N ALA A 154 24.40 19.58 7.32
CA ALA A 154 23.05 19.51 6.80
C ALA A 154 22.86 18.29 5.86
N MET A 155 23.84 18.02 4.99
CA MET A 155 23.84 16.83 4.12
C MET A 155 23.93 15.53 4.92
N ASP A 156 24.79 15.48 5.93
CA ASP A 156 24.95 14.29 6.76
C ASP A 156 23.72 14.06 7.65
N THR A 157 23.08 15.13 8.12
CA THR A 157 21.76 15.04 8.80
C THR A 157 20.71 14.48 7.86
N LEU A 158 20.59 15.03 6.64
CA LEU A 158 19.65 14.53 5.62
C LEU A 158 19.87 13.03 5.33
N TYR A 159 21.12 12.59 5.34
CA TYR A 159 21.50 11.22 5.06
C TYR A 159 21.20 10.24 6.21
N ARG A 160 21.41 10.66 7.49
CA ARG A 160 21.39 9.77 8.66
C ARG A 160 20.09 9.80 9.46
N LEU A 161 19.39 10.93 9.53
CA LEU A 161 18.25 11.09 10.45
C LEU A 161 17.11 10.11 10.20
N GLY A 162 16.76 9.83 8.96
CA GLY A 162 15.62 8.98 8.60
C GLY A 162 15.92 7.47 8.56
N ARG A 163 16.82 6.96 9.41
CA ARG A 163 17.12 5.52 9.49
C ARG A 163 16.36 4.87 10.62
N THR A 164 15.59 3.83 10.32
CA THR A 164 14.82 3.10 11.34
C THR A 164 15.66 2.09 12.12
N TYR A 165 16.68 1.51 11.49
CA TYR A 165 17.64 0.56 12.08
C TYR A 165 18.97 0.58 11.33
N PRO A 166 20.07 0.06 11.94
CA PRO A 166 21.39 -0.05 11.29
C PRO A 166 21.42 -1.12 10.19
N ASN A 167 22.18 -0.87 9.12
CA ASN A 167 22.46 -1.87 8.08
C ASN A 167 23.53 -2.88 8.55
N TYR A 168 24.54 -2.39 9.23
CA TYR A 168 25.70 -3.15 9.71
C TYR A 168 26.34 -2.38 10.87
N TRP A 169 27.32 -2.99 11.51
CA TRP A 169 28.15 -2.35 12.52
C TRP A 169 29.61 -2.41 12.06
N GLU A 170 30.31 -1.31 12.22
CA GLU A 170 31.74 -1.21 11.98
C GLU A 170 32.53 -1.93 13.08
N GLU A 171 33.84 -2.13 12.89
CA GLU A 171 34.73 -2.71 13.92
C GLU A 171 34.79 -1.85 15.19
N SER A 172 34.63 -0.54 15.04
CA SER A 172 34.50 0.42 16.15
C SER A 172 33.25 0.21 17.02
N GLY A 173 32.26 -0.57 16.54
CA GLY A 173 30.94 -0.74 17.16
C GLY A 173 29.92 0.31 16.68
N ASP A 174 30.29 1.23 15.81
CA ASP A 174 29.40 2.24 15.27
C ASP A 174 28.41 1.64 14.27
N ALA A 175 27.17 2.11 14.33
CA ALA A 175 26.10 1.67 13.43
C ALA A 175 26.24 2.29 12.04
N GLY A 176 26.44 1.47 11.00
CA GLY A 176 26.62 1.92 9.62
C GLY A 176 25.43 2.72 9.12
N HIS A 177 25.71 3.85 8.49
CA HIS A 177 24.75 4.80 7.94
C HIS A 177 23.82 5.51 8.94
N CYS A 178 23.88 5.19 10.23
CA CYS A 178 23.12 5.87 11.27
C CYS A 178 23.91 7.03 11.89
N ALA A 179 23.21 7.94 12.55
CA ALA A 179 23.87 8.90 13.44
C ALA A 179 24.38 8.20 14.68
N LYS A 180 25.42 8.72 15.31
CA LYS A 180 25.94 8.19 16.57
C LYS A 180 24.88 8.20 17.67
N SER A 181 24.16 9.32 17.80
CA SER A 181 22.99 9.38 18.67
C SER A 181 21.95 10.36 18.12
N ILE A 182 20.68 10.04 18.36
CA ILE A 182 19.54 10.89 18.11
C ILE A 182 18.73 10.92 19.39
N GLU A 183 18.44 12.11 19.90
CA GLU A 183 17.70 12.31 21.15
C GLU A 183 16.52 13.23 20.93
N TRP A 184 15.32 12.79 21.29
CA TRP A 184 14.13 13.62 21.32
C TRP A 184 14.06 14.40 22.62
N LEU A 185 13.82 15.70 22.53
CA LEU A 185 13.81 16.62 23.66
C LEU A 185 12.44 17.28 23.80
N ASP A 186 12.04 17.51 25.06
CA ASP A 186 10.87 18.32 25.40
C ASP A 186 11.19 19.85 25.37
N SER A 187 10.20 20.66 25.75
CA SER A 187 10.34 22.12 25.85
C SER A 187 11.37 22.58 26.90
N ASN A 188 11.74 21.72 27.83
CA ASN A 188 12.72 21.99 28.89
C ASN A 188 14.12 21.43 28.56
N ASN A 189 14.33 20.96 27.32
CA ASN A 189 15.54 20.27 26.86
C ASN A 189 15.84 18.96 27.61
N GLN A 190 14.84 18.33 28.23
CA GLN A 190 14.99 17.01 28.82
C GLN A 190 14.88 15.94 27.74
N VAL A 191 15.72 14.91 27.84
CA VAL A 191 15.73 13.79 26.91
C VAL A 191 14.52 12.88 27.19
N LEU A 192 13.62 12.79 26.22
CA LEU A 192 12.45 11.90 26.28
C LEU A 192 12.78 10.48 25.80
N SER A 193 13.61 10.37 24.78
CA SER A 193 14.07 9.09 24.24
C SER A 193 15.35 9.30 23.42
N SER A 194 16.18 8.27 23.35
CA SER A 194 17.42 8.25 22.57
C SER A 194 17.50 7.03 21.66
N SER A 195 18.28 7.14 20.59
CA SER A 195 18.59 6.02 19.72
C SER A 195 19.48 4.99 20.42
N ASP A 196 19.29 3.74 20.08
CA ASP A 196 20.01 2.57 20.59
C ASP A 196 20.78 1.81 19.49
N TYR A 197 21.12 2.49 18.41
CA TYR A 197 21.77 1.89 17.23
C TYR A 197 23.02 1.07 17.53
N GLN A 198 23.70 1.32 18.65
CA GLN A 198 24.92 0.65 19.05
C GLN A 198 24.67 -0.69 19.77
N ASP A 199 23.42 -0.95 20.21
CA ASP A 199 23.06 -2.23 20.84
C ASP A 199 22.84 -3.34 19.79
N LYS A 200 23.95 -3.75 19.17
CA LYS A 200 23.97 -4.84 18.18
C LYS A 200 23.26 -6.10 18.66
N THR A 201 23.38 -6.41 19.96
CA THR A 201 22.82 -7.63 20.54
C THR A 201 21.30 -7.63 20.48
N ARG A 202 20.65 -6.50 20.81
CA ARG A 202 19.19 -6.34 20.72
C ARG A 202 18.69 -6.57 19.29
N TYR A 203 19.32 -5.93 18.31
CA TYR A 203 18.91 -6.05 16.89
C TYR A 203 19.07 -7.48 16.38
N LEU A 204 20.20 -8.12 16.63
CA LEU A 204 20.45 -9.48 16.15
C LEU A 204 19.54 -10.51 16.83
N ALA A 205 19.29 -10.38 18.15
CA ALA A 205 18.37 -11.24 18.87
C ALA A 205 16.94 -11.12 18.31
N PHE A 206 16.45 -9.89 18.09
CA PHE A 206 15.12 -9.66 17.56
C PHE A 206 14.94 -10.26 16.14
N VAL A 207 15.93 -10.04 15.25
CA VAL A 207 15.90 -10.61 13.89
C VAL A 207 15.97 -12.13 13.93
N LYS A 208 16.80 -12.72 14.81
CA LYS A 208 16.89 -14.18 14.97
C LYS A 208 15.56 -14.80 15.34
N ASP A 209 14.81 -14.16 16.24
CA ASP A 209 13.57 -14.72 16.76
C ASP A 209 12.37 -14.45 15.84
N ASN A 210 12.35 -13.30 15.16
CA ASN A 210 11.17 -12.83 14.44
C ASN A 210 11.32 -12.79 12.91
N HIS A 211 12.55 -12.90 12.37
CA HIS A 211 12.87 -12.78 10.94
C HIS A 211 12.42 -11.44 10.31
N VAL A 212 12.34 -10.38 11.11
CA VAL A 212 12.04 -9.00 10.71
C VAL A 212 12.99 -8.03 11.39
N PRO A 213 13.26 -6.84 10.82
CA PRO A 213 14.12 -5.84 11.44
C PRO A 213 13.55 -5.33 12.78
N CYS A 214 14.44 -4.98 13.69
CA CYS A 214 14.09 -4.31 14.93
C CYS A 214 14.17 -2.80 14.75
N VAL A 215 13.11 -2.08 15.06
CA VAL A 215 13.08 -0.61 15.02
C VAL A 215 13.84 -0.04 16.21
N SER A 216 14.55 1.08 16.01
CA SER A 216 15.26 1.78 17.08
C SER A 216 14.31 2.43 18.08
N LEU A 217 14.70 2.44 19.36
CA LEU A 217 13.88 2.89 20.48
C LEU A 217 13.33 4.31 20.33
N HIS A 218 14.09 5.24 19.74
CA HIS A 218 13.63 6.61 19.55
C HIS A 218 12.51 6.72 18.50
N TRP A 219 12.46 5.83 17.50
CA TRP A 219 11.34 5.74 16.57
C TRP A 219 10.14 5.03 17.19
N GLU A 220 10.38 3.94 17.94
CA GLU A 220 9.32 3.28 18.71
C GLU A 220 8.64 4.25 19.68
N PHE A 221 9.42 5.13 20.32
CA PHE A 221 8.89 6.18 21.21
C PHE A 221 7.94 7.14 20.48
N LEU A 222 8.31 7.59 19.28
CA LEU A 222 7.43 8.47 18.49
C LEU A 222 6.13 7.78 18.09
N MET A 223 6.16 6.49 17.80
CA MET A 223 4.98 5.73 17.37
C MET A 223 4.02 5.38 18.53
N ARG A 224 4.44 5.42 19.79
CA ARG A 224 3.58 5.07 20.93
C ARG A 224 2.27 5.85 20.91
N PRO A 225 1.12 5.18 21.16
CA PRO A 225 0.90 3.82 21.69
C PRO A 225 0.88 2.71 20.64
N LEU A 226 1.14 3.00 19.36
CA LEU A 226 1.31 1.98 18.34
C LEU A 226 2.61 1.21 18.63
N VAL A 227 2.56 -0.13 18.58
CA VAL A 227 3.71 -1.00 18.87
C VAL A 227 4.13 -1.81 17.65
N GLN A 228 5.43 -2.07 17.52
CA GLN A 228 5.94 -2.90 16.44
C GLN A 228 5.37 -4.33 16.56
N HIS A 229 4.95 -4.90 15.44
CA HIS A 229 4.49 -6.28 15.36
C HIS A 229 5.62 -7.23 15.78
N TYR A 230 5.30 -8.29 16.52
CA TYR A 230 6.24 -9.19 17.19
C TYR A 230 6.99 -8.59 18.40
N SER A 231 6.82 -7.32 18.71
CA SER A 231 7.33 -6.77 19.98
C SER A 231 6.60 -7.42 21.16
N SER A 232 7.33 -7.60 22.27
CA SER A 232 6.74 -8.02 23.55
C SER A 232 5.94 -6.93 24.25
N GLN A 233 5.96 -5.69 23.71
CA GLN A 233 5.20 -4.57 24.27
C GLN A 233 3.70 -4.79 24.07
N VAL A 234 2.92 -4.37 25.09
CA VAL A 234 1.46 -4.40 25.02
C VAL A 234 0.98 -3.17 24.27
N GLY A 235 0.12 -3.36 23.25
CA GLY A 235 -0.51 -2.28 22.49
C GLY A 235 -1.62 -2.84 21.60
N GLU A 236 -2.70 -2.08 21.50
CA GLU A 236 -3.88 -2.48 20.72
C GLU A 236 -3.67 -2.30 19.22
N ILE A 237 -2.88 -1.31 18.82
CA ILE A 237 -2.55 -1.06 17.42
C ILE A 237 -1.13 -1.53 17.16
N ARG A 238 -0.99 -2.51 16.27
CA ARG A 238 0.30 -3.05 15.87
C ARG A 238 0.65 -2.62 14.46
N TYR A 239 1.92 -2.29 14.23
CA TYR A 239 2.44 -1.91 12.93
C TYR A 239 3.66 -2.73 12.52
N ARG A 240 3.94 -2.79 11.23
CA ARG A 240 5.20 -3.26 10.66
C ARG A 240 5.65 -2.35 9.53
N GLU A 241 6.93 -2.35 9.24
CA GLU A 241 7.49 -1.61 8.12
C GLU A 241 7.03 -2.20 6.79
N ILE A 242 6.76 -1.33 5.81
CA ILE A 242 6.39 -1.71 4.44
C ILE A 242 7.60 -1.57 3.52
N GLU A 243 8.43 -0.57 3.76
CA GLU A 243 9.56 -0.20 2.92
C GLU A 243 10.90 -0.45 3.62
N TYR A 244 11.94 -0.08 2.95
CA TYR A 244 13.33 -0.16 3.38
C TYR A 244 13.61 0.71 4.62
N GLN A 245 14.67 0.41 5.35
CA GLN A 245 15.10 1.10 6.59
C GLN A 245 15.18 2.63 6.51
N ARG A 246 15.34 3.19 5.33
CA ARG A 246 15.41 4.62 5.12
C ARG A 246 14.05 5.17 4.73
N MET A 247 13.56 6.07 5.57
CA MET A 247 12.31 6.76 5.32
C MET A 247 12.39 7.61 4.04
N PRO A 248 11.34 7.67 3.23
CA PRO A 248 11.16 8.72 2.26
C PRO A 248 11.34 10.09 2.88
N LEU A 249 11.97 10.99 2.16
CA LEU A 249 12.28 12.31 2.71
C LEU A 249 12.15 13.45 1.72
N MET A 250 11.82 14.61 2.27
CA MET A 250 11.92 15.89 1.57
C MET A 250 12.99 16.74 2.24
N GLY A 251 13.75 17.48 1.44
CA GLY A 251 14.79 18.42 1.90
C GLY A 251 14.60 19.81 1.31
N TYR A 252 14.71 20.85 2.12
CA TYR A 252 14.71 22.23 1.68
C TYR A 252 15.98 22.93 2.16
N PHE A 253 16.73 23.51 1.22
CA PHE A 253 18.03 24.13 1.47
C PHE A 253 18.04 25.54 0.90
N ALA A 254 18.07 26.55 1.77
CA ALA A 254 18.24 27.95 1.40
C ALA A 254 19.68 28.38 1.66
N PHE A 255 20.34 28.83 0.62
CA PHE A 255 21.72 29.35 0.67
C PHE A 255 21.73 30.84 0.53
N GLU A 256 22.76 31.51 1.07
CA GLU A 256 22.96 32.92 0.83
C GLU A 256 23.28 33.15 -0.66
N SER A 257 24.23 32.42 -1.20
CA SER A 257 24.54 32.38 -2.61
C SER A 257 24.55 30.97 -3.14
N ILE A 258 23.76 30.70 -4.17
CA ILE A 258 23.68 29.40 -4.84
C ILE A 258 24.93 29.13 -5.69
N THR A 259 25.74 30.15 -5.99
CA THR A 259 26.96 30.04 -6.79
C THR A 259 28.07 29.29 -6.04
N GLU A 260 27.97 29.18 -4.71
CA GLU A 260 28.89 28.40 -3.89
C GLU A 260 28.75 26.90 -4.07
N LEU A 261 27.60 26.43 -4.55
CA LEU A 261 27.36 25.01 -4.75
C LEU A 261 27.97 24.49 -6.05
N THR A 262 28.71 23.41 -5.95
CA THR A 262 29.21 22.69 -7.09
C THR A 262 28.17 21.73 -7.67
N ARG A 263 28.38 21.25 -8.90
CA ARG A 263 27.58 20.19 -9.50
C ARG A 263 27.56 18.94 -8.60
N GLY A 264 28.72 18.63 -8.00
CA GLY A 264 28.86 17.49 -7.09
C GLY A 264 27.98 17.58 -5.84
N ASP A 265 27.91 18.76 -5.25
CA ASP A 265 27.07 18.98 -4.07
C ASP A 265 25.59 18.79 -4.40
N LEU A 266 25.13 19.31 -5.54
CA LEU A 266 23.75 19.16 -5.99
C LEU A 266 23.38 17.70 -6.24
N ILE A 267 24.26 16.93 -6.88
CA ILE A 267 24.02 15.51 -7.14
C ILE A 267 23.98 14.71 -5.83
N ARG A 268 24.90 14.99 -4.89
CA ARG A 268 24.88 14.35 -3.56
C ARG A 268 23.62 14.70 -2.78
N LEU A 269 23.15 15.94 -2.84
CA LEU A 269 21.88 16.34 -2.23
C LEU A 269 20.70 15.58 -2.85
N GLY A 270 20.64 15.47 -4.17
CA GLY A 270 19.56 14.76 -4.85
C GLY A 270 19.55 13.26 -4.58
N LEU A 271 20.73 12.61 -4.58
CA LEU A 271 20.89 11.19 -4.24
C LEU A 271 20.82 10.93 -2.74
N VAL A 272 20.99 11.98 -1.92
CA VAL A 272 21.09 11.89 -0.45
C VAL A 272 22.17 10.89 -0.06
N THR A 273 23.39 11.16 -0.50
CA THR A 273 24.59 10.39 -0.14
C THR A 273 25.37 11.07 0.96
N GLN A 274 26.29 10.34 1.57
CA GLN A 274 27.22 10.93 2.55
C GLN A 274 27.94 12.14 1.96
N PRO A 275 28.18 13.20 2.76
CA PRO A 275 29.00 14.33 2.33
C PRO A 275 30.43 13.87 2.06
N TRP A 276 31.00 14.35 0.96
CA TRP A 276 32.37 14.06 0.53
C TRP A 276 32.92 15.29 -0.20
N ASP A 277 34.18 15.22 -0.63
CA ASP A 277 34.79 16.30 -1.39
C ASP A 277 33.92 16.71 -2.60
N SER A 278 33.59 17.99 -2.71
CA SER A 278 32.73 18.56 -3.74
C SER A 278 33.22 18.30 -5.16
N ASN A 279 34.53 18.17 -5.35
CA ASN A 279 35.18 17.96 -6.64
C ASN A 279 35.32 16.47 -7.02
N SER A 280 35.08 15.56 -6.07
CA SER A 280 35.22 14.12 -6.27
C SER A 280 33.85 13.45 -6.36
N LEU A 281 33.43 13.04 -7.55
CA LEU A 281 32.24 12.26 -7.76
C LEU A 281 32.64 10.84 -8.20
N PRO A 282 32.13 9.81 -7.52
CA PRO A 282 32.44 8.40 -7.88
C PRO A 282 31.62 7.91 -9.08
N PHE A 283 31.15 8.81 -9.93
CA PHE A 283 30.26 8.50 -11.05
C PHE A 283 30.87 8.98 -12.37
N THR A 284 30.53 8.26 -13.45
CA THR A 284 30.91 8.64 -14.81
C THR A 284 30.15 9.88 -15.27
N GLU A 285 30.72 10.65 -16.20
CA GLU A 285 30.08 11.85 -16.74
C GLU A 285 28.73 11.55 -17.42
N ASP A 286 28.62 10.41 -18.09
CA ASP A 286 27.36 9.96 -18.69
C ASP A 286 26.28 9.71 -17.65
N PHE A 287 26.63 9.10 -16.52
CA PHE A 287 25.69 8.92 -15.40
C PHE A 287 25.23 10.25 -14.83
N LEU A 288 26.14 11.21 -14.67
CA LEU A 288 25.81 12.54 -14.13
C LEU A 288 24.88 13.31 -15.06
N ALA A 289 25.11 13.26 -16.37
CA ALA A 289 24.23 13.89 -17.34
C ALA A 289 22.83 13.20 -17.39
N ASP A 290 22.78 11.88 -17.29
CA ASP A 290 21.53 11.12 -17.23
C ASP A 290 20.78 11.39 -15.92
N PHE A 291 21.47 11.51 -14.80
CA PHE A 291 20.92 11.91 -13.50
C PHE A 291 20.23 13.27 -13.59
N GLU A 292 20.91 14.27 -14.11
CA GLU A 292 20.33 15.61 -14.22
C GLU A 292 19.07 15.61 -15.10
N LYS A 293 19.10 14.91 -16.21
CA LYS A 293 17.96 14.80 -17.12
C LYS A 293 16.78 14.02 -16.53
N LYS A 294 17.03 13.01 -15.72
CA LYS A 294 15.99 12.14 -15.15
C LYS A 294 15.40 12.65 -13.86
N TYR A 295 16.23 13.20 -12.98
CA TYR A 295 15.89 13.45 -11.59
C TYR A 295 15.81 14.91 -11.21
N CYS A 296 16.17 15.84 -12.13
CA CYS A 296 16.10 17.26 -11.89
C CYS A 296 14.93 17.89 -12.64
N TYR A 297 14.19 18.76 -11.95
CA TYR A 297 13.17 19.61 -12.52
C TYR A 297 13.75 21.02 -12.64
N ASP A 298 14.37 21.29 -13.80
CA ASP A 298 15.18 22.49 -14.04
C ASP A 298 14.38 23.65 -14.66
N ARG A 299 13.07 23.72 -14.44
CA ARG A 299 12.22 24.84 -14.88
C ARG A 299 12.66 26.19 -14.30
N TYR A 300 13.23 26.17 -13.10
CA TYR A 300 13.68 27.34 -12.36
C TYR A 300 15.18 27.33 -12.12
N TRP A 301 15.94 26.63 -12.95
CA TRP A 301 17.37 26.46 -12.81
C TRP A 301 18.11 26.79 -14.11
N ASP A 302 19.11 27.69 -14.00
CA ASP A 302 20.11 27.92 -15.05
C ASP A 302 21.51 27.76 -14.45
N ASN A 303 22.38 27.08 -15.17
CA ASN A 303 23.76 26.89 -14.75
C ASN A 303 24.53 28.22 -14.59
N GLN A 304 24.14 29.27 -15.30
CA GLN A 304 24.75 30.61 -15.18
C GLN A 304 24.32 31.32 -13.90
N LYS A 305 23.17 30.97 -13.32
CA LYS A 305 22.67 31.48 -12.02
C LYS A 305 22.62 33.03 -11.93
N ILE A 306 22.40 33.71 -13.03
CA ILE A 306 22.44 35.17 -13.13
C ILE A 306 21.08 35.78 -12.75
N ASP A 307 19.98 35.10 -13.14
CA ASP A 307 18.61 35.59 -12.92
C ASP A 307 18.06 35.06 -11.59
N PRO A 308 17.43 35.92 -10.74
CA PRO A 308 16.74 35.48 -9.54
C PRO A 308 15.73 34.32 -9.74
N TRP A 309 15.11 34.27 -10.92
CA TRP A 309 14.14 33.24 -11.26
C TRP A 309 14.77 31.89 -11.64
N SER A 310 16.06 31.84 -11.91
CA SER A 310 16.81 30.69 -12.35
C SER A 310 17.76 30.10 -11.31
N THR A 311 17.46 30.32 -10.01
CA THR A 311 18.30 29.91 -8.88
C THR A 311 17.70 28.80 -8.03
N THR A 312 16.61 28.19 -8.46
CA THR A 312 15.96 27.11 -7.72
C THR A 312 16.05 25.81 -8.50
N ARG A 313 16.59 24.78 -7.87
CA ARG A 313 16.63 23.43 -8.40
C ARG A 313 15.80 22.49 -7.54
N ILE A 314 14.95 21.69 -8.20
CA ILE A 314 14.16 20.64 -7.55
C ILE A 314 14.66 19.29 -8.06
N MET A 315 14.98 18.40 -7.15
CA MET A 315 15.50 17.07 -7.47
C MET A 315 14.59 16.00 -6.86
N CYS A 316 14.15 15.03 -7.67
CA CYS A 316 13.27 13.94 -7.26
C CYS A 316 13.82 12.60 -7.73
N THR A 317 14.27 11.78 -6.78
CA THR A 317 14.82 10.43 -7.04
C THR A 317 13.86 9.30 -6.61
N GLY A 318 12.59 9.64 -6.42
CA GLY A 318 11.57 8.73 -5.92
C GLY A 318 11.43 8.84 -4.40
N GLN A 319 12.29 8.22 -3.64
CA GLN A 319 12.26 8.34 -2.17
C GLN A 319 12.72 9.70 -1.64
N ASN A 320 13.44 10.48 -2.43
CA ASN A 320 13.95 11.77 -2.02
C ASN A 320 13.38 12.87 -2.90
N PHE A 321 12.94 13.96 -2.27
CA PHE A 321 12.51 15.19 -2.93
C PHE A 321 13.26 16.37 -2.32
N VAL A 322 14.22 16.93 -3.03
CA VAL A 322 15.13 17.97 -2.49
C VAL A 322 14.98 19.25 -3.28
N VAL A 323 14.79 20.34 -2.57
CA VAL A 323 14.64 21.69 -3.11
C VAL A 323 15.80 22.56 -2.63
N VAL A 324 16.52 23.14 -3.57
CA VAL A 324 17.69 23.99 -3.30
C VAL A 324 17.48 25.34 -3.93
N GLY A 325 17.80 26.43 -3.21
CA GLY A 325 17.66 27.77 -3.77
C GLY A 325 18.30 28.85 -2.94
N SER A 326 18.22 30.11 -3.43
CA SER A 326 18.82 31.28 -2.78
C SER A 326 17.86 31.93 -1.80
N GLN A 327 18.35 32.22 -0.58
CA GLN A 327 17.62 32.97 0.44
C GLN A 327 17.36 34.43 0.03
N GLN A 328 18.19 34.99 -0.82
CA GLN A 328 18.05 36.37 -1.27
C GLN A 328 16.81 36.59 -2.15
N HIS A 329 16.26 35.51 -2.72
CA HIS A 329 15.13 35.60 -3.63
C HIS A 329 13.81 35.39 -2.91
N ARG A 330 12.96 36.41 -2.93
CA ARG A 330 11.63 36.38 -2.30
C ARG A 330 10.75 35.25 -2.81
N VAL A 331 10.88 34.87 -4.08
CA VAL A 331 10.13 33.75 -4.66
C VAL A 331 10.48 32.42 -4.00
N PHE A 332 11.74 32.26 -3.58
CA PHE A 332 12.17 31.04 -2.90
C PHE A 332 11.73 31.00 -1.42
N THR A 333 11.84 32.11 -0.72
CA THR A 333 11.70 32.18 0.75
C THR A 333 10.34 32.64 1.25
N ASN A 334 9.45 33.13 0.36
CA ASN A 334 8.15 33.64 0.77
C ASN A 334 7.27 32.52 1.38
N ASN A 335 6.82 32.75 2.61
CA ASN A 335 5.98 31.83 3.37
C ASN A 335 4.52 31.77 2.89
N LYS A 336 4.08 32.68 2.01
CA LYS A 336 2.69 32.74 1.52
C LYS A 336 2.52 32.22 0.11
N THR A 337 3.42 32.59 -0.80
CA THR A 337 3.27 32.30 -2.24
C THR A 337 4.55 31.77 -2.88
N GLY A 338 5.62 31.58 -2.10
CA GLY A 338 6.92 31.12 -2.58
C GLY A 338 7.08 29.62 -2.55
N ILE A 339 8.23 29.18 -3.03
CA ILE A 339 8.60 27.75 -3.07
C ILE A 339 8.64 27.14 -1.67
N LYS A 340 9.01 27.91 -0.65
CA LYS A 340 8.97 27.44 0.74
C LYS A 340 7.56 27.09 1.20
N ASN A 341 6.56 27.92 0.87
CA ASN A 341 5.17 27.61 1.16
C ASN A 341 4.72 26.35 0.40
N ASN A 342 5.06 26.28 -0.89
CA ASN A 342 4.71 25.11 -1.69
C ASN A 342 5.38 23.83 -1.16
N TYR A 343 6.63 23.90 -0.70
CA TYR A 343 7.33 22.77 -0.08
C TYR A 343 6.60 22.26 1.17
N GLN A 344 6.15 23.15 2.04
CA GLN A 344 5.50 22.77 3.30
C GLN A 344 4.05 22.27 3.10
N ASN A 345 3.37 22.70 2.05
CA ASN A 345 1.95 22.41 1.80
C ASN A 345 1.78 21.57 0.53
N GLN A 346 1.74 22.20 -0.64
CA GLN A 346 1.42 21.52 -1.90
C GLN A 346 2.36 20.36 -2.22
N TYR A 347 3.69 20.57 -2.18
CA TYR A 347 4.64 19.51 -2.56
C TYR A 347 4.67 18.39 -1.53
N PHE A 348 4.44 18.69 -0.25
CA PHE A 348 4.26 17.67 0.78
C PHE A 348 3.05 16.79 0.48
N LEU A 349 1.91 17.36 0.12
CA LEU A 349 0.71 16.59 -0.23
C LEU A 349 0.91 15.76 -1.50
N LEU A 350 1.61 16.30 -2.53
CA LEU A 350 2.00 15.52 -3.72
C LEU A 350 2.84 14.29 -3.31
N PHE A 351 3.82 14.52 -2.45
CA PHE A 351 4.74 13.49 -1.95
C PHE A 351 4.00 12.45 -1.10
N LEU A 352 3.13 12.89 -0.20
CA LEU A 352 2.28 12.03 0.62
C LEU A 352 1.40 11.11 -0.24
N ILE A 353 0.69 11.67 -1.24
CA ILE A 353 -0.18 10.88 -2.13
C ILE A 353 0.63 9.86 -2.93
N ALA A 354 1.76 10.27 -3.52
CA ALA A 354 2.59 9.37 -4.32
C ALA A 354 3.12 8.19 -3.49
N HIS A 355 3.59 8.45 -2.26
CA HIS A 355 4.04 7.41 -1.34
C HIS A 355 2.89 6.58 -0.77
N PHE A 356 1.72 7.18 -0.51
CA PHE A 356 0.52 6.44 -0.11
C PHE A 356 0.12 5.41 -1.18
N GLN A 357 0.10 5.81 -2.44
CA GLN A 357 -0.24 4.90 -3.54
C GLN A 357 0.77 3.75 -3.65
N LYS A 358 2.07 4.03 -3.51
CA LYS A 358 3.11 2.99 -3.49
C LYS A 358 2.93 2.04 -2.30
N ALA A 359 2.78 2.58 -1.10
CA ALA A 359 2.63 1.79 0.13
C ALA A 359 1.37 0.90 0.10
N ALA A 360 0.24 1.43 -0.42
CA ALA A 360 -0.99 0.66 -0.59
C ALA A 360 -0.79 -0.54 -1.54
N LEU A 361 -0.10 -0.35 -2.67
CA LEU A 361 0.21 -1.42 -3.61
C LEU A 361 1.15 -2.47 -3.02
N LEU A 362 2.16 -2.06 -2.25
CA LEU A 362 3.06 -2.96 -1.54
C LEU A 362 2.31 -3.78 -0.48
N MET A 363 1.43 -3.15 0.31
CA MET A 363 0.58 -3.81 1.29
C MET A 363 -0.35 -4.83 0.63
N LEU A 364 -1.00 -4.48 -0.48
CA LEU A 364 -1.86 -5.39 -1.23
C LEU A 364 -1.07 -6.59 -1.77
N SER A 365 0.14 -6.35 -2.33
CA SER A 365 1.02 -7.40 -2.81
C SER A 365 1.44 -8.36 -1.69
N ASP A 366 1.77 -7.84 -0.52
CA ASP A 366 2.13 -8.66 0.64
C ASP A 366 0.96 -9.49 1.17
N ARG A 367 -0.25 -8.93 1.25
CA ARG A 367 -1.46 -9.67 1.62
C ARG A 367 -1.76 -10.83 0.68
N MET A 368 -1.52 -10.66 -0.62
CA MET A 368 -1.66 -11.75 -1.59
C MET A 368 -0.65 -12.87 -1.32
N VAL A 369 0.61 -12.52 -1.07
CA VAL A 369 1.66 -13.51 -0.73
C VAL A 369 1.27 -14.28 0.53
N GLN A 370 0.79 -13.60 1.57
CA GLN A 370 0.34 -14.24 2.80
C GLN A 370 -0.86 -15.18 2.58
N ALA A 371 -1.81 -14.78 1.75
CA ALA A 371 -2.96 -15.61 1.43
C ALA A 371 -2.53 -16.91 0.73
N ILE A 372 -1.60 -16.83 -0.24
CA ILE A 372 -1.10 -17.99 -0.98
C ILE A 372 -0.24 -18.89 -0.08
N SER A 373 0.66 -18.32 0.72
CA SER A 373 1.59 -19.12 1.55
C SER A 373 0.88 -19.98 2.60
N ARG A 374 -0.35 -19.61 2.98
CA ARG A 374 -1.20 -20.37 3.90
C ARG A 374 -2.15 -21.34 3.21
N LEU A 375 -2.13 -21.40 1.86
CA LEU A 375 -3.02 -22.26 1.10
C LEU A 375 -2.54 -23.72 1.15
N ASN A 376 -3.39 -24.60 1.69
CA ASN A 376 -3.26 -26.05 1.57
C ASN A 376 -4.43 -26.57 0.73
N LEU A 377 -4.12 -27.09 -0.46
CA LEU A 377 -5.13 -27.61 -1.41
C LEU A 377 -5.84 -28.87 -0.93
N GLU A 378 -5.27 -29.60 0.03
CA GLU A 378 -5.88 -30.81 0.61
C GLU A 378 -6.89 -30.48 1.71
N SER A 379 -6.85 -29.28 2.27
CA SER A 379 -7.72 -28.84 3.36
C SER A 379 -8.85 -27.94 2.87
N GLU A 380 -10.08 -28.43 2.96
CA GLU A 380 -11.28 -27.65 2.59
C GLU A 380 -11.41 -26.35 3.40
N GLN A 381 -11.01 -26.38 4.67
CA GLN A 381 -11.02 -25.20 5.54
C GLN A 381 -9.97 -24.17 5.10
N SER A 382 -8.79 -24.61 4.66
CA SER A 382 -7.75 -23.75 4.10
C SER A 382 -8.21 -23.07 2.82
N ILE A 383 -8.84 -23.81 1.91
CA ILE A 383 -9.40 -23.27 0.66
C ILE A 383 -10.50 -22.23 0.95
N LYS A 384 -11.37 -22.49 1.93
CA LYS A 384 -12.41 -21.53 2.33
C LYS A 384 -11.80 -20.23 2.90
N SER A 385 -10.79 -20.35 3.76
CA SER A 385 -10.06 -19.22 4.32
C SER A 385 -9.33 -18.41 3.23
N PHE A 386 -8.68 -19.11 2.30
CA PHE A 386 -8.02 -18.49 1.15
C PHE A 386 -9.01 -17.65 0.31
N ARG A 387 -10.18 -18.21 -0.02
CA ARG A 387 -11.22 -17.47 -0.76
C ARG A 387 -11.65 -16.21 -0.05
N GLN A 388 -11.86 -16.29 1.26
CA GLN A 388 -12.26 -15.12 2.04
C GLN A 388 -11.16 -14.05 2.03
N ASN A 389 -9.91 -14.44 2.18
CA ASN A 389 -8.77 -13.52 2.14
C ASN A 389 -8.62 -12.84 0.77
N ILE A 390 -8.75 -13.60 -0.33
CA ILE A 390 -8.67 -13.00 -1.67
C ILE A 390 -9.85 -12.07 -1.94
N ARG A 391 -11.08 -12.43 -1.55
CA ARG A 391 -12.24 -11.51 -1.66
C ARG A 391 -12.01 -10.22 -0.88
N ASN A 392 -11.43 -10.29 0.32
CA ASN A 392 -11.08 -9.12 1.12
C ASN A 392 -10.03 -8.25 0.40
N VAL A 393 -8.96 -8.86 -0.11
CA VAL A 393 -7.92 -8.15 -0.88
C VAL A 393 -8.52 -7.49 -2.13
N MET A 394 -9.38 -8.21 -2.88
CA MET A 394 -10.11 -7.63 -4.01
C MET A 394 -10.96 -6.43 -3.60
N GLY A 395 -11.70 -6.54 -2.50
CA GLY A 395 -12.53 -5.45 -1.99
C GLY A 395 -11.71 -4.22 -1.64
N VAL A 396 -10.55 -4.38 -1.00
CA VAL A 396 -9.61 -3.29 -0.70
C VAL A 396 -9.04 -2.71 -1.99
N PHE A 397 -8.63 -3.55 -2.95
CA PHE A 397 -8.08 -3.11 -4.23
C PHE A 397 -9.10 -2.31 -5.06
N LEU A 398 -10.36 -2.73 -5.12
CA LEU A 398 -11.43 -2.00 -5.81
C LEU A 398 -11.63 -0.62 -5.18
N ARG A 399 -11.71 -0.54 -3.83
CA ARG A 399 -11.81 0.75 -3.14
C ARG A 399 -10.59 1.63 -3.39
N PHE A 400 -9.38 1.05 -3.32
CA PHE A 400 -8.14 1.76 -3.64
C PHE A 400 -8.16 2.31 -5.06
N THR A 401 -8.49 1.50 -6.06
CA THR A 401 -8.48 1.90 -7.47
C THR A 401 -9.49 3.00 -7.76
N HIS A 402 -10.69 2.93 -7.18
CA HIS A 402 -11.75 3.89 -7.49
C HIS A 402 -11.75 5.15 -6.63
N ARG A 403 -11.15 5.10 -5.44
CA ARG A 403 -11.13 6.24 -4.49
C ARG A 403 -9.78 6.94 -4.40
N TYR A 404 -8.67 6.22 -4.60
CA TYR A 404 -7.34 6.67 -4.19
C TYR A 404 -6.28 6.58 -5.29
N TRP A 405 -6.58 5.91 -6.40
CA TRP A 405 -5.67 5.86 -7.53
C TRP A 405 -5.94 7.03 -8.46
N PHE A 406 -5.08 8.04 -8.41
CA PHE A 406 -5.14 9.23 -9.24
C PHE A 406 -3.97 9.23 -10.22
N GLU A 407 -4.26 9.38 -11.50
CA GLU A 407 -3.24 9.57 -12.53
C GLU A 407 -2.75 11.03 -12.59
N SER A 408 -3.64 11.98 -12.28
CA SER A 408 -3.32 13.40 -12.19
C SER A 408 -4.09 13.99 -11.02
N ILE A 409 -3.46 14.80 -10.20
CA ILE A 409 -4.07 15.39 -9.00
C ILE A 409 -4.19 16.91 -9.06
N SER A 410 -3.55 17.53 -10.06
CA SER A 410 -3.59 18.97 -10.27
C SER A 410 -3.41 19.30 -11.75
N ASP A 411 -4.07 20.36 -12.23
CA ASP A 411 -3.86 20.92 -13.56
C ASP A 411 -2.83 22.06 -13.58
N GLN A 412 -2.33 22.48 -12.41
CA GLN A 412 -1.23 23.41 -12.36
C GLN A 412 0.05 22.75 -12.88
N ALA A 413 0.68 23.37 -13.89
CA ALA A 413 1.80 22.78 -14.62
C ALA A 413 2.91 22.24 -13.71
N VAL A 414 3.34 23.01 -12.71
CA VAL A 414 4.42 22.58 -11.80
C VAL A 414 3.99 21.39 -10.94
N SER A 415 2.82 21.45 -10.31
CA SER A 415 2.31 20.37 -9.46
C SER A 415 2.09 19.09 -10.24
N LYS A 416 1.55 19.20 -11.48
CA LYS A 416 1.37 18.09 -12.40
C LYS A 416 2.70 17.44 -12.80
N ASP A 417 3.69 18.26 -13.20
CA ASP A 417 4.99 17.77 -13.62
C ASP A 417 5.72 17.06 -12.47
N LEU A 418 5.70 17.67 -11.26
CA LEU A 418 6.34 17.09 -10.08
C LEU A 418 5.67 15.78 -9.66
N PHE A 419 4.34 15.72 -9.67
CA PHE A 419 3.63 14.49 -9.36
C PHE A 419 3.94 13.36 -10.34
N ASN A 420 3.93 13.65 -11.65
CA ASN A 420 4.31 12.70 -12.67
C ASN A 420 5.76 12.22 -12.51
N MET A 421 6.66 13.13 -12.12
CA MET A 421 8.05 12.79 -11.83
C MET A 421 8.15 11.85 -10.62
N MET A 422 7.47 12.15 -9.51
CA MET A 422 7.40 11.27 -8.34
C MET A 422 6.89 9.87 -8.71
N HIS A 423 5.77 9.77 -9.40
CA HIS A 423 5.18 8.51 -9.87
C HIS A 423 6.14 7.70 -10.72
N LYS A 424 6.79 8.35 -11.69
CA LYS A 424 7.76 7.71 -12.58
C LYS A 424 8.95 7.16 -11.80
N GLN A 425 9.51 7.94 -10.87
CA GLN A 425 10.69 7.54 -10.11
C GLN A 425 10.36 6.48 -9.03
N LEU A 426 9.15 6.49 -8.49
CA LEU A 426 8.67 5.45 -7.58
C LEU A 426 8.27 4.15 -8.29
N GLY A 427 8.08 4.19 -9.61
CA GLY A 427 7.64 3.04 -10.40
C GLY A 427 6.22 2.57 -10.05
N THR A 428 5.37 3.47 -9.56
CA THR A 428 4.03 3.14 -9.06
C THR A 428 3.11 2.60 -10.13
N ALA A 429 3.21 3.10 -11.38
CA ALA A 429 2.39 2.63 -12.49
C ALA A 429 2.67 1.15 -12.84
N ASP A 430 3.95 0.76 -12.91
CA ASP A 430 4.35 -0.63 -13.15
C ASP A 430 3.95 -1.55 -11.98
N LEU A 431 4.11 -1.06 -10.75
CA LEU A 431 3.69 -1.78 -9.55
C LEU A 431 2.16 -1.99 -9.53
N PHE A 432 1.38 -0.97 -9.93
CA PHE A 432 -0.07 -1.05 -10.05
C PHE A 432 -0.48 -2.13 -11.05
N GLU A 433 0.07 -2.11 -12.27
CA GLU A 433 -0.26 -3.08 -13.30
C GLU A 433 0.11 -4.52 -12.90
N LYS A 434 1.27 -4.71 -12.26
CA LYS A 434 1.67 -6.02 -11.74
C LYS A 434 0.73 -6.50 -10.63
N THR A 435 0.35 -5.62 -9.71
CA THR A 435 -0.57 -5.95 -8.61
C THR A 435 -1.97 -6.25 -9.13
N ARG A 436 -2.47 -5.42 -10.06
CA ARG A 436 -3.75 -5.62 -10.73
C ARG A 436 -3.82 -6.98 -11.41
N ARG A 437 -2.80 -7.32 -12.22
CA ARG A 437 -2.74 -8.61 -12.92
C ARG A 437 -2.78 -9.78 -11.94
N ARG A 438 -1.99 -9.77 -10.88
CA ARG A 438 -1.99 -10.82 -9.86
C ARG A 438 -3.34 -10.99 -9.18
N ILE A 439 -4.03 -9.89 -8.87
CA ILE A 439 -5.37 -9.93 -8.27
C ILE A 439 -6.37 -10.52 -9.25
N MET A 440 -6.30 -10.16 -10.54
CA MET A 440 -7.20 -10.68 -11.57
C MET A 440 -6.97 -12.19 -11.79
N ASP A 441 -5.72 -12.64 -11.86
CA ASP A 441 -5.39 -14.06 -12.00
C ASP A 441 -5.97 -14.89 -10.83
N MET A 442 -5.90 -14.35 -9.60
CA MET A 442 -6.50 -15.00 -8.43
C MET A 442 -8.04 -14.99 -8.46
N ALA A 443 -8.63 -13.90 -8.95
CA ALA A 443 -10.08 -13.81 -9.11
C ALA A 443 -10.59 -14.85 -10.11
N GLU A 444 -9.91 -14.98 -11.25
CA GLU A 444 -10.23 -15.98 -12.29
C GLU A 444 -10.11 -17.42 -11.75
N TYR A 445 -9.04 -17.69 -10.97
CA TYR A 445 -8.90 -18.98 -10.29
C TYR A 445 -10.10 -19.28 -9.37
N LEU A 446 -10.53 -18.31 -8.57
CA LEU A 446 -11.68 -18.48 -7.66
C LEU A 446 -12.99 -18.69 -8.42
N GLU A 447 -13.19 -17.99 -9.53
CA GLU A 447 -14.36 -18.15 -10.39
C GLU A 447 -14.39 -19.56 -11.02
N GLY A 448 -13.27 -20.05 -11.52
CA GLY A 448 -13.12 -21.40 -12.03
C GLY A 448 -13.47 -22.48 -10.98
N GLU A 449 -13.00 -22.31 -9.74
CA GLU A 449 -13.36 -23.20 -8.63
C GLU A 449 -14.85 -23.14 -8.26
N GLU A 450 -15.48 -21.98 -8.39
CA GLU A 450 -16.92 -21.82 -8.12
C GLU A 450 -17.76 -22.50 -9.18
N ILE A 451 -17.40 -22.35 -10.46
CA ILE A 451 -18.03 -23.06 -11.58
C ILE A 451 -17.92 -24.58 -11.39
N LYS A 452 -16.75 -25.09 -11.00
CA LYS A 452 -16.56 -26.52 -10.72
C LYS A 452 -17.49 -27.02 -9.60
N ARG A 453 -17.62 -26.26 -8.51
CA ARG A 453 -18.53 -26.58 -7.40
C ARG A 453 -20.00 -26.58 -7.81
N GLN A 454 -20.40 -25.63 -8.67
CA GLN A 454 -21.74 -25.60 -9.22
C GLN A 454 -22.00 -26.85 -10.06
N ALA A 455 -21.04 -27.23 -10.92
CA ALA A 455 -21.13 -28.46 -11.70
C ALA A 455 -21.28 -29.70 -10.80
N ASP A 456 -20.47 -29.81 -9.73
CA ASP A 456 -20.60 -30.92 -8.76
C ASP A 456 -21.98 -30.93 -8.07
N THR A 457 -22.53 -29.74 -7.77
CA THR A 457 -23.87 -29.63 -7.17
C THR A 457 -24.95 -30.08 -8.14
N VAL A 458 -24.85 -29.70 -9.41
CA VAL A 458 -25.75 -30.15 -10.47
C VAL A 458 -25.68 -31.68 -10.62
N VAL A 459 -24.47 -32.24 -10.61
CA VAL A 459 -24.28 -33.71 -10.65
C VAL A 459 -24.98 -34.41 -9.47
N ARG A 460 -24.79 -33.89 -8.23
CA ARG A 460 -25.47 -34.43 -7.04
C ARG A 460 -26.99 -34.35 -7.15
N LEU A 461 -27.52 -33.22 -7.62
CA LEU A 461 -28.96 -33.03 -7.84
C LEU A 461 -29.48 -34.02 -8.88
N THR A 462 -28.74 -34.20 -9.98
CA THR A 462 -29.07 -35.17 -11.04
C THR A 462 -29.14 -36.59 -10.49
N VAL A 463 -28.19 -37.00 -9.63
CA VAL A 463 -28.20 -38.32 -8.99
C VAL A 463 -29.45 -38.49 -8.13
N VAL A 464 -29.82 -37.51 -7.29
CA VAL A 464 -31.04 -37.56 -6.46
C VAL A 464 -32.30 -37.67 -7.33
N THR A 465 -32.35 -36.85 -8.40
CA THR A 465 -33.48 -36.87 -9.36
C THR A 465 -33.63 -38.24 -10.03
N ILE A 466 -32.51 -38.89 -10.39
CA ILE A 466 -32.49 -40.23 -11.00
C ILE A 466 -33.05 -41.25 -10.03
N PHE A 467 -32.61 -41.26 -8.76
CA PHE A 467 -33.16 -42.19 -7.76
C PHE A 467 -34.67 -41.95 -7.54
N GLY A 468 -35.09 -40.68 -7.51
CA GLY A 468 -36.51 -40.34 -7.45
C GLY A 468 -37.30 -40.87 -8.65
N LEU A 469 -36.74 -40.72 -9.86
CA LEU A 469 -37.36 -41.22 -11.09
C LEU A 469 -37.49 -42.77 -11.10
N ILE A 470 -36.43 -43.48 -10.69
CA ILE A 470 -36.47 -44.94 -10.57
C ILE A 470 -37.58 -45.38 -9.60
N GLY A 471 -37.65 -44.71 -8.43
CA GLY A 471 -38.70 -44.98 -7.44
C GLY A 471 -40.11 -44.75 -7.99
N THR A 472 -40.31 -43.58 -8.64
CA THR A 472 -41.62 -43.20 -9.20
C THR A 472 -42.04 -44.13 -10.34
N MET A 473 -41.14 -44.45 -11.27
CA MET A 473 -41.44 -45.40 -12.36
C MET A 473 -41.78 -46.78 -11.84
N THR A 474 -40.99 -47.29 -10.89
CA THR A 474 -41.24 -48.60 -10.30
C THR A 474 -42.59 -48.67 -9.56
N SER A 475 -42.87 -47.65 -8.73
CA SER A 475 -44.16 -47.54 -8.04
C SER A 475 -45.32 -47.34 -8.98
N GLY A 476 -45.16 -46.58 -10.08
CA GLY A 476 -46.16 -46.35 -11.10
C GLY A 476 -46.55 -47.65 -11.84
N ILE A 477 -45.56 -48.43 -12.26
CA ILE A 477 -45.82 -49.72 -12.95
C ILE A 477 -46.51 -50.76 -12.01
N LEU A 478 -46.08 -50.79 -10.75
CA LEU A 478 -46.70 -51.65 -9.75
C LEU A 478 -48.11 -51.19 -9.35
N GLY A 479 -48.41 -49.90 -9.40
CA GLY A 479 -49.72 -49.28 -9.09
C GLY A 479 -50.76 -49.40 -10.21
N MET A 480 -50.36 -49.80 -11.42
CA MET A 480 -51.26 -49.84 -12.61
C MET A 480 -52.23 -50.98 -12.65
N ASN A 481 -52.46 -51.75 -11.60
CA ASN A 481 -53.39 -52.91 -11.56
C ASN A 481 -53.24 -53.88 -12.72
N ILE A 482 -52.08 -53.95 -13.39
CA ILE A 482 -51.81 -54.91 -14.48
C ILE A 482 -51.65 -56.36 -13.94
N PHE A 483 -51.28 -56.44 -12.66
CA PHE A 483 -51.10 -57.70 -11.94
C PHE A 483 -52.08 -57.81 -10.75
N ASP A 484 -52.82 -58.84 -10.62
CA ASP A 484 -53.65 -59.08 -9.45
C ASP A 484 -52.82 -59.62 -8.28
N PHE A 485 -52.52 -58.70 -7.33
CA PHE A 485 -51.71 -59.03 -6.14
C PHE A 485 -52.50 -59.49 -4.94
N THR A 486 -53.82 -59.72 -5.04
CA THR A 486 -54.70 -60.01 -3.91
C THR A 486 -54.46 -61.36 -3.27
N GLN A 487 -54.07 -62.38 -4.05
CA GLN A 487 -53.84 -63.73 -3.59
C GLN A 487 -52.37 -64.22 -3.61
N ILE A 488 -51.42 -63.34 -3.80
CA ILE A 488 -50.01 -63.67 -3.97
C ILE A 488 -49.26 -63.63 -2.64
N SER A 489 -48.39 -64.64 -2.36
CA SER A 489 -47.54 -64.64 -1.16
C SER A 489 -46.58 -63.42 -1.09
N THR A 490 -46.19 -63.03 0.12
CA THR A 490 -45.29 -61.86 0.32
C THR A 490 -43.96 -62.06 -0.41
N SER A 491 -43.41 -63.25 -0.48
CA SER A 491 -42.18 -63.62 -1.20
C SER A 491 -42.30 -63.37 -2.72
N SER A 492 -43.46 -63.73 -3.29
CA SER A 492 -43.73 -63.49 -4.72
C SER A 492 -43.94 -62.02 -5.04
N LYS A 493 -44.55 -61.25 -4.13
CA LYS A 493 -44.67 -59.76 -4.27
C LYS A 493 -43.31 -59.13 -4.33
N LEU A 494 -42.37 -59.57 -3.49
CA LEU A 494 -40.97 -59.08 -3.49
C LEU A 494 -40.26 -59.40 -4.82
N LEU A 495 -40.55 -60.62 -5.37
CA LEU A 495 -39.98 -61.09 -6.64
C LEU A 495 -40.46 -60.22 -7.83
N TYR A 496 -41.75 -59.86 -7.87
CA TYR A 496 -42.31 -58.96 -8.87
C TYR A 496 -41.73 -57.52 -8.72
N PHE A 497 -41.62 -57.07 -7.48
CA PHE A 497 -40.98 -55.79 -7.22
C PHE A 497 -39.52 -55.72 -7.77
N MET A 498 -38.73 -56.76 -7.45
CA MET A 498 -37.35 -56.85 -7.94
C MET A 498 -37.28 -57.03 -9.46
N GLY A 499 -38.21 -57.76 -10.03
CA GLY A 499 -38.34 -57.99 -11.47
C GLY A 499 -38.62 -56.68 -12.26
N ILE A 500 -39.24 -55.69 -11.64
CA ILE A 500 -39.47 -54.34 -12.24
C ILE A 500 -38.39 -53.39 -11.85
N PHE A 501 -37.97 -53.35 -10.59
CA PHE A 501 -36.97 -52.44 -10.05
C PHE A 501 -35.61 -52.59 -10.73
N ILE A 502 -35.13 -53.81 -10.96
CA ILE A 502 -33.83 -54.08 -11.57
C ILE A 502 -33.76 -53.57 -13.02
N PRO A 503 -34.71 -53.88 -13.92
CA PRO A 503 -34.70 -53.35 -15.29
C PRO A 503 -34.83 -51.80 -15.34
N VAL A 504 -35.71 -51.21 -14.50
CA VAL A 504 -35.88 -49.74 -14.42
C VAL A 504 -34.58 -49.09 -13.93
N SER A 505 -33.98 -49.63 -12.88
CA SER A 505 -32.69 -49.12 -12.38
C SER A 505 -31.58 -49.25 -13.44
N ALA A 506 -31.47 -50.43 -14.07
CA ALA A 506 -30.49 -50.69 -15.12
C ALA A 506 -30.66 -49.71 -16.30
N LEU A 507 -31.92 -49.49 -16.74
CA LEU A 507 -32.23 -48.56 -17.82
C LEU A 507 -31.89 -47.12 -17.43
N THR A 508 -32.23 -46.72 -16.21
CA THR A 508 -31.95 -45.36 -15.72
C THR A 508 -30.44 -45.13 -15.55
N PHE A 509 -29.71 -46.06 -14.95
CA PHE A 509 -28.23 -45.95 -14.87
C PHE A 509 -27.59 -45.96 -16.26
N TYR A 510 -28.09 -46.77 -17.19
CA TYR A 510 -27.60 -46.78 -18.54
C TYR A 510 -27.79 -45.42 -19.24
N THR A 511 -28.97 -44.77 -19.08
CA THR A 511 -29.23 -43.45 -19.65
C THR A 511 -28.32 -42.40 -19.02
N VAL A 512 -28.00 -42.46 -17.73
CA VAL A 512 -27.06 -41.56 -17.04
C VAL A 512 -25.64 -41.72 -17.57
N ILE A 513 -25.14 -42.94 -17.66
CA ILE A 513 -23.78 -43.20 -18.19
C ILE A 513 -23.67 -42.71 -19.65
N LYS A 514 -24.76 -42.76 -20.38
CA LYS A 514 -24.82 -42.28 -21.77
C LYS A 514 -25.27 -40.81 -21.90
N SER A 515 -25.56 -40.12 -20.80
CA SER A 515 -26.16 -38.77 -20.83
C SER A 515 -25.34 -37.76 -21.60
N ARG A 516 -23.98 -37.81 -21.49
CA ARG A 516 -23.07 -36.95 -22.27
C ARG A 516 -23.23 -37.16 -23.79
N ARG A 517 -23.45 -38.41 -24.23
CA ARG A 517 -23.69 -38.73 -25.65
C ARG A 517 -25.12 -38.37 -26.06
N LEU A 518 -26.06 -38.54 -25.13
CA LEU A 518 -27.45 -38.13 -25.33
C LEU A 518 -27.55 -36.62 -25.47
N SER A 519 -26.80 -35.82 -24.68
CA SER A 519 -26.71 -34.38 -24.83
C SER A 519 -26.18 -33.98 -26.21
N LEU A 520 -25.10 -34.60 -26.67
CA LEU A 520 -24.55 -34.34 -28.01
C LEU A 520 -25.54 -34.72 -29.13
N PHE A 521 -26.39 -35.72 -28.89
CA PHE A 521 -27.47 -36.08 -29.82
C PHE A 521 -28.61 -35.04 -29.78
N LEU A 522 -29.00 -34.57 -28.60
CA LEU A 522 -30.02 -33.53 -28.42
C LEU A 522 -29.57 -32.19 -29.05
N ASP A 523 -28.30 -31.83 -28.89
CA ASP A 523 -27.70 -30.67 -29.54
C ASP A 523 -27.74 -30.80 -31.08
N ALA A 524 -27.46 -32.03 -31.59
CA ALA A 524 -27.58 -32.29 -33.04
C ALA A 524 -29.04 -32.29 -33.54
N LEU A 525 -30.01 -32.64 -32.69
CA LEU A 525 -31.44 -32.56 -33.00
C LEU A 525 -31.92 -31.13 -33.03
N SER A 526 -31.47 -30.30 -32.10
CA SER A 526 -31.80 -28.87 -32.00
C SER A 526 -31.20 -28.02 -33.14
N ASN A 527 -30.17 -28.55 -33.82
CA ASN A 527 -29.59 -27.87 -34.96
C ASN A 527 -30.46 -28.06 -36.21
N GLU A 528 -31.21 -27.00 -36.58
CA GLU A 528 -32.13 -27.01 -37.71
C GLU A 528 -31.44 -27.25 -39.06
N ASN A 529 -30.19 -26.90 -39.20
CA ASN A 529 -29.38 -27.03 -40.42
C ASN A 529 -28.77 -28.44 -40.60
N ALA A 530 -28.92 -29.33 -39.64
CA ALA A 530 -28.33 -30.67 -39.70
C ALA A 530 -29.26 -31.68 -40.38
N GLY A 531 -28.78 -32.29 -41.47
CA GLY A 531 -29.54 -33.29 -42.23
C GLY A 531 -29.88 -34.54 -41.42
N LEU A 532 -30.99 -35.21 -41.77
CA LEU A 532 -31.52 -36.44 -41.11
C LEU A 532 -30.47 -37.54 -40.97
N LYS A 533 -29.61 -37.74 -41.98
CA LYS A 533 -28.51 -38.73 -41.92
C LYS A 533 -27.50 -38.42 -40.81
N TYR A 534 -27.18 -37.18 -40.57
CA TYR A 534 -26.29 -36.75 -39.50
C TYR A 534 -26.92 -36.97 -38.13
N LYS A 535 -28.21 -36.63 -37.96
CA LYS A 535 -28.97 -36.86 -36.72
C LYS A 535 -29.04 -38.34 -36.36
N LEU A 536 -29.34 -39.19 -37.37
CA LEU A 536 -29.35 -40.66 -37.18
C LEU A 536 -27.97 -41.27 -36.88
N SER A 537 -26.91 -40.72 -37.49
CA SER A 537 -25.54 -41.18 -37.19
C SER A 537 -25.12 -40.84 -35.73
N LYS A 538 -25.54 -39.69 -35.23
CA LYS A 538 -25.31 -39.34 -33.81
C LYS A 538 -26.11 -40.22 -32.86
N LEU A 539 -27.35 -40.56 -33.18
CA LEU A 539 -28.16 -41.53 -32.42
C LEU A 539 -27.46 -42.90 -32.34
N LYS A 540 -26.95 -43.41 -33.47
CA LYS A 540 -26.20 -44.66 -33.51
C LYS A 540 -24.92 -44.63 -32.65
N LYS A 541 -24.23 -43.46 -32.58
CA LYS A 541 -23.07 -43.28 -31.72
C LYS A 541 -23.43 -43.26 -30.24
N VAL A 542 -24.64 -42.85 -29.83
CA VAL A 542 -25.09 -42.92 -28.43
C VAL A 542 -25.10 -44.37 -27.95
N TRP A 543 -25.57 -45.32 -28.78
CA TRP A 543 -25.76 -46.72 -28.40
C TRP A 543 -24.52 -47.59 -28.64
N PHE A 544 -23.79 -47.38 -29.73
CA PHE A 544 -22.74 -48.29 -30.20
C PHE A 544 -21.35 -47.66 -30.35
N GLY A 545 -21.16 -46.36 -30.03
CA GLY A 545 -19.85 -45.70 -30.16
C GLY A 545 -18.87 -46.13 -29.07
N LYS A 546 -17.61 -46.42 -29.44
CA LYS A 546 -16.49 -46.53 -28.49
C LYS A 546 -16.19 -45.16 -27.88
N VAL A 547 -15.75 -45.12 -26.62
CA VAL A 547 -15.23 -43.90 -25.95
C VAL A 547 -13.87 -43.61 -26.58
N GLU A 548 -13.77 -42.54 -27.34
CA GLU A 548 -12.50 -41.86 -27.56
C GLU A 548 -12.43 -40.80 -26.46
N ASP A 549 -11.40 -40.91 -25.62
CA ASP A 549 -11.05 -40.01 -24.51
C ASP A 549 -10.71 -38.61 -25.00
#